data_eaf21a48e5ba4539e7561fe00618a230
#
_entry.id   eaf21a48e5ba4539e7561fe00618a230
#
_cell.length_a   1.000
_cell.length_b   1.000
_cell.length_c   1.000
_cell.angle_alpha   90.00
_cell.angle_beta   90.00
_cell.angle_gamma   90.00
#
_symmetry.space_group_name_H-M   'P 1'
#
loop_
_entity.id
_entity.type
_entity.pdbx_description
1 polymer ?
#
loop_
_entity_poly.entity_id
_entity_poly.type
_entity_poly.pdbx_seq_one_letter_code
_entity_poly.pdbx_strand_id
1 'polypeptide(L)'
;MTNTVTNILSHDEELALRKPIEDYVGKIQAEIDELREEGTNKVLEYSEEIEVLKRDKIYTKSEKEARISELNGKLQKAKEIEAKNKQPINDKIAVAEKYLKDHYQTDYYNKVVESNKYEVQKAKADYDKKLKELEKEHKDILSGLSDKEEIKEENFIYKNRLFDAKLEYTKNMQEAKDRKHDAFTFEYHLIDLLKMSNFSFAEKQAQKIENYKYSFNTRDFLLKNGLYIAIILVFIFLCIITPIKKNGLQLFTVNNILSIMQQASPRMFLALGVSGLIMLAGTDLSVGRMVGMGMVTATIIMHNGINTGAVFGHVFDFSAMPATAKALFALLMCVILTTAFAMIAGFFMARFKMHPFISTMA
;
A
#
# COMPACT_ATOMS: atom_id res chain seq x y z
N MET A 1 37.23 14.05 -17.27
CA MET A 1 37.10 13.06 -18.35
C MET A 1 36.21 11.95 -17.82
N THR A 2 34.95 11.94 -18.20
CA THR A 2 33.97 10.88 -17.83
C THR A 2 34.32 9.64 -18.63
N ASN A 3 34.96 8.66 -17.97
CA ASN A 3 35.07 7.31 -18.55
C ASN A 3 33.65 6.79 -18.73
N THR A 4 33.12 6.89 -19.94
CA THR A 4 31.89 6.23 -20.35
C THR A 4 32.13 4.73 -20.22
N VAL A 5 31.40 4.11 -19.31
CA VAL A 5 31.42 2.65 -19.14
C VAL A 5 30.83 2.06 -20.40
N THR A 6 31.69 1.44 -21.23
CA THR A 6 31.30 0.80 -22.50
C THR A 6 30.97 -0.68 -22.32
N ASN A 7 31.11 -1.23 -21.13
CA ASN A 7 30.89 -2.63 -20.80
C ASN A 7 30.00 -2.81 -19.56
N ILE A 8 29.42 -3.98 -19.43
CA ILE A 8 28.71 -4.42 -18.23
C ILE A 8 29.76 -4.60 -17.12
N LEU A 9 29.54 -3.89 -16.00
CA LEU A 9 30.41 -4.01 -14.82
C LEU A 9 30.26 -5.40 -14.19
N SER A 10 31.38 -6.00 -13.86
CA SER A 10 31.39 -7.20 -13.02
C SER A 10 31.07 -6.85 -11.56
N HIS A 11 30.68 -7.86 -10.77
CA HIS A 11 30.44 -7.66 -9.34
C HIS A 11 31.67 -7.13 -8.60
N ASP A 12 32.87 -7.62 -8.93
CA ASP A 12 34.11 -7.16 -8.31
C ASP A 12 34.44 -5.70 -8.67
N GLU A 13 34.16 -5.29 -9.90
CA GLU A 13 34.31 -3.89 -10.32
C GLU A 13 33.32 -2.97 -9.60
N GLU A 14 32.08 -3.40 -9.38
CA GLU A 14 31.11 -2.64 -8.58
C GLU A 14 31.56 -2.48 -7.13
N LEU A 15 32.05 -3.56 -6.51
CA LEU A 15 32.62 -3.51 -5.16
C LEU A 15 33.84 -2.59 -5.08
N ALA A 16 34.71 -2.61 -6.08
CA ALA A 16 35.88 -1.72 -6.13
C ALA A 16 35.49 -0.24 -6.22
N LEU A 17 34.40 0.09 -6.93
CA LEU A 17 33.85 1.45 -6.99
C LEU A 17 33.19 1.89 -5.67
N ARG A 18 32.60 0.96 -4.95
CA ARG A 18 31.84 1.20 -3.73
C ARG A 18 32.75 1.36 -2.50
N LYS A 19 33.82 0.57 -2.42
CA LYS A 19 34.74 0.50 -1.28
C LYS A 19 35.31 1.85 -0.82
N PRO A 20 35.81 2.76 -1.68
CA PRO A 20 36.30 4.06 -1.24
C PRO A 20 35.24 4.91 -0.53
N ILE A 21 33.99 4.79 -0.96
CA ILE A 21 32.84 5.51 -0.39
C ILE A 21 32.48 4.94 0.99
N GLU A 22 32.44 3.60 1.10
CA GLU A 22 32.24 2.91 2.37
C GLU A 22 33.31 3.25 3.39
N ASP A 23 34.57 3.20 2.98
CA ASP A 23 35.72 3.47 3.85
C ASP A 23 35.69 4.91 4.38
N TYR A 24 35.32 5.88 3.53
CA TYR A 24 35.20 7.28 3.94
C TYR A 24 34.07 7.52 4.90
N VAL A 25 32.88 7.04 4.56
CA VAL A 25 31.66 7.17 5.40
C VAL A 25 31.85 6.42 6.71
N GLY A 26 32.47 5.22 6.68
CA GLY A 26 32.74 4.43 7.86
C GLY A 26 33.70 5.12 8.86
N LYS A 27 34.66 5.87 8.38
CA LYS A 27 35.54 6.68 9.26
C LYS A 27 34.77 7.79 9.97
N ILE A 28 33.95 8.54 9.23
CA ILE A 28 33.09 9.58 9.81
C ILE A 28 32.09 9.01 10.78
N GLN A 29 31.48 7.83 10.44
CA GLN A 29 30.58 7.14 11.32
C GLN A 29 31.25 6.76 12.64
N ALA A 30 32.45 6.19 12.61
CA ALA A 30 33.18 5.85 13.85
C ALA A 30 33.39 7.07 14.74
N GLU A 31 33.75 8.21 14.15
CA GLU A 31 33.90 9.47 14.89
C GLU A 31 32.58 10.02 15.45
N ILE A 32 31.45 9.79 14.75
CA ILE A 32 30.12 10.14 15.23
C ILE A 32 29.72 9.21 16.37
N ASP A 33 30.01 7.91 16.26
CA ASP A 33 29.66 6.92 17.27
C ASP A 33 30.40 7.15 18.59
N GLU A 34 31.66 7.58 18.53
CA GLU A 34 32.40 8.03 19.73
C GLU A 34 31.71 9.22 20.43
N LEU A 35 31.22 10.21 19.64
CA LEU A 35 30.48 11.34 20.20
C LEU A 35 29.09 10.95 20.76
N ARG A 36 28.51 9.88 20.26
CA ARG A 36 27.21 9.36 20.72
C ARG A 36 27.33 8.49 21.94
N GLU A 37 28.48 7.88 22.19
CA GLU A 37 28.66 6.87 23.24
C GLU A 37 28.24 7.39 24.60
N GLU A 38 28.76 8.54 25.05
CA GLU A 38 28.47 9.13 26.36
C GLU A 38 27.18 9.98 26.38
N GLY A 39 26.65 10.36 25.20
CA GLY A 39 25.46 11.18 25.06
C GLY A 39 24.25 10.35 24.64
N THR A 40 23.95 10.33 23.34
CA THR A 40 22.70 9.76 22.75
C THR A 40 22.49 8.29 23.14
N ASN A 41 23.55 7.47 23.13
CA ASN A 41 23.42 6.04 23.47
C ASN A 41 23.07 5.85 24.95
N LYS A 42 23.69 6.65 25.85
CA LYS A 42 23.36 6.62 27.28
C LYS A 42 21.96 7.17 27.58
N VAL A 43 21.50 8.15 26.84
CA VAL A 43 20.11 8.67 26.94
C VAL A 43 19.10 7.58 26.57
N LEU A 44 19.36 6.83 25.50
CA LEU A 44 18.50 5.70 25.10
C LEU A 44 18.53 4.59 26.16
N GLU A 45 19.73 4.15 26.59
CA GLU A 45 19.91 3.10 27.59
C GLU A 45 19.14 3.43 28.90
N TYR A 46 19.37 4.60 29.48
CA TYR A 46 18.70 4.99 30.73
C TYR A 46 17.19 5.21 30.56
N SER A 47 16.75 5.66 29.40
CA SER A 47 15.33 5.81 29.10
C SER A 47 14.62 4.46 29.02
N GLU A 48 15.26 3.47 28.38
CA GLU A 48 14.74 2.09 28.30
C GLU A 48 14.75 1.42 29.69
N GLU A 49 15.82 1.56 30.47
CA GLU A 49 15.88 1.04 31.83
C GLU A 49 14.75 1.59 32.71
N ILE A 50 14.50 2.89 32.65
CA ILE A 50 13.39 3.54 33.36
C ILE A 50 12.04 2.96 32.93
N GLU A 51 11.84 2.74 31.64
CA GLU A 51 10.59 2.18 31.11
C GLU A 51 10.39 0.72 31.55
N VAL A 52 11.44 -0.09 31.50
CA VAL A 52 11.44 -1.48 32.00
C VAL A 52 11.12 -1.51 33.47
N LEU A 53 11.80 -0.68 34.33
CA LEU A 53 11.53 -0.62 35.76
C LEU A 53 10.10 -0.21 36.10
N LYS A 54 9.50 0.71 35.31
CA LYS A 54 8.09 1.09 35.51
C LYS A 54 7.14 -0.09 35.28
N ARG A 55 7.43 -0.96 34.35
CA ARG A 55 6.61 -2.13 33.98
C ARG A 55 6.91 -3.36 34.86
N ASP A 56 8.07 -3.42 35.51
CA ASP A 56 8.49 -4.54 36.34
C ASP A 56 7.52 -4.71 37.52
N LYS A 57 7.25 -5.94 37.90
CA LYS A 57 6.38 -6.32 39.03
C LYS A 57 7.16 -6.92 40.22
N ILE A 58 8.48 -7.08 40.08
CA ILE A 58 9.33 -7.73 41.06
C ILE A 58 9.68 -6.77 42.21
N TYR A 59 10.00 -5.50 41.88
CA TYR A 59 10.41 -4.49 42.84
C TYR A 59 9.24 -3.82 43.56
N THR A 60 9.43 -3.49 44.80
CA THR A 60 8.48 -2.69 45.60
C THR A 60 8.40 -1.26 45.06
N LYS A 61 7.33 -0.55 45.40
CA LYS A 61 7.12 0.83 44.89
C LYS A 61 8.23 1.78 45.34
N SER A 62 8.69 1.67 46.58
CA SER A 62 9.78 2.49 47.13
C SER A 62 11.14 2.22 46.47
N GLU A 63 11.46 0.95 46.19
CA GLU A 63 12.69 0.58 45.50
C GLU A 63 12.69 1.08 44.06
N LYS A 64 11.55 1.02 43.37
CA LYS A 64 11.42 1.58 42.02
C LYS A 64 11.64 3.09 41.98
N GLU A 65 10.98 3.82 42.89
CA GLU A 65 11.11 5.26 42.97
C GLU A 65 12.57 5.68 43.24
N ALA A 66 13.28 4.99 44.13
CA ALA A 66 14.69 5.26 44.39
C ALA A 66 15.57 5.01 43.18
N ARG A 67 15.42 3.86 42.48
CA ARG A 67 16.19 3.54 41.27
C ARG A 67 15.87 4.47 40.10
N ILE A 68 14.59 4.80 39.89
CA ILE A 68 14.18 5.73 38.85
C ILE A 68 14.74 7.14 39.14
N SER A 69 14.80 7.56 40.39
CA SER A 69 15.42 8.84 40.76
C SER A 69 16.91 8.88 40.46
N GLU A 70 17.66 7.80 40.77
CA GLU A 70 19.08 7.69 40.41
C GLU A 70 19.30 7.71 38.91
N LEU A 71 18.51 6.92 38.13
CA LEU A 71 18.59 6.86 36.70
C LEU A 71 18.23 8.20 36.04
N ASN A 72 17.24 8.92 36.57
CA ASN A 72 16.90 10.26 36.10
C ASN A 72 18.08 11.25 36.29
N GLY A 73 18.84 11.13 37.37
CA GLY A 73 20.05 11.93 37.57
C GLY A 73 21.15 11.62 36.55
N LYS A 74 21.34 10.33 36.21
CA LYS A 74 22.26 9.90 35.11
C LYS A 74 21.77 10.34 33.75
N LEU A 75 20.48 10.19 33.50
CA LEU A 75 19.81 10.62 32.26
C LEU A 75 19.97 12.13 32.01
N GLN A 76 19.85 12.94 33.06
CA GLN A 76 20.01 14.38 32.94
C GLN A 76 21.45 14.77 32.49
N LYS A 77 22.45 14.12 33.11
CA LYS A 77 23.86 14.34 32.72
C LYS A 77 24.11 13.88 31.25
N ALA A 78 23.60 12.72 30.87
CA ALA A 78 23.72 12.22 29.51
C ALA A 78 23.05 13.17 28.47
N LYS A 79 21.87 13.75 28.80
CA LYS A 79 21.21 14.76 27.98
C LYS A 79 22.03 16.05 27.83
N GLU A 80 22.75 16.48 28.83
CA GLU A 80 23.64 17.64 28.75
C GLU A 80 24.82 17.37 27.78
N ILE A 81 25.40 16.17 27.84
CA ILE A 81 26.46 15.73 26.92
C ILE A 81 25.89 15.60 25.51
N GLU A 82 24.72 14.99 25.33
CA GLU A 82 24.02 14.89 24.04
C GLU A 82 23.80 16.27 23.43
N ALA A 83 23.29 17.22 24.20
CA ALA A 83 23.03 18.58 23.74
C ALA A 83 24.33 19.28 23.29
N LYS A 84 25.43 19.05 24.01
CA LYS A 84 26.75 19.57 23.65
C LYS A 84 27.32 18.94 22.39
N ASN A 85 27.13 17.64 22.20
CA ASN A 85 27.66 16.87 21.08
C ASN A 85 26.80 16.99 19.83
N LYS A 86 25.57 17.49 19.94
CA LYS A 86 24.61 17.58 18.84
C LYS A 86 25.13 18.38 17.64
N GLN A 87 25.76 19.53 17.88
CA GLN A 87 26.28 20.36 16.80
C GLN A 87 27.48 19.70 16.09
N PRO A 88 28.53 19.21 16.80
CA PRO A 88 29.60 18.46 16.18
C PRO A 88 29.16 17.25 15.38
N ILE A 89 28.16 16.50 15.86
CA ILE A 89 27.57 15.36 15.13
C ILE A 89 26.91 15.83 13.85
N ASN A 90 26.09 16.88 13.90
CA ASN A 90 25.41 17.41 12.71
C ASN A 90 26.40 17.94 11.68
N ASP A 91 27.48 18.58 12.10
CA ASP A 91 28.52 19.08 11.21
C ASP A 91 29.24 17.92 10.49
N LYS A 92 29.53 16.82 11.19
CA LYS A 92 30.14 15.62 10.60
C LYS A 92 29.15 14.92 9.64
N ILE A 93 27.87 14.83 10.00
CA ILE A 93 26.81 14.30 9.11
C ILE A 93 26.75 15.15 7.83
N ALA A 94 26.75 16.47 7.94
CA ALA A 94 26.70 17.36 6.77
C ALA A 94 27.90 17.19 5.84
N VAL A 95 29.11 16.97 6.41
CA VAL A 95 30.34 16.67 5.61
C VAL A 95 30.18 15.34 4.88
N ALA A 96 29.68 14.28 5.55
CA ALA A 96 29.46 12.97 4.94
C ALA A 96 28.39 13.02 3.86
N GLU A 97 27.28 13.73 4.10
CA GLU A 97 26.21 13.90 3.10
C GLU A 97 26.70 14.65 1.85
N LYS A 98 27.50 15.69 2.05
CA LYS A 98 28.10 16.40 0.93
C LYS A 98 29.02 15.49 0.12
N TYR A 99 29.83 14.69 0.79
CA TYR A 99 30.72 13.72 0.13
C TYR A 99 29.88 12.66 -0.65
N LEU A 100 28.85 12.12 -0.05
CA LEU A 100 27.93 11.19 -0.72
C LEU A 100 27.30 11.84 -1.96
N LYS A 101 26.82 13.06 -1.85
CA LYS A 101 26.23 13.78 -2.97
C LYS A 101 27.20 14.04 -4.11
N ASP A 102 28.44 14.35 -3.80
CA ASP A 102 29.46 14.70 -4.79
C ASP A 102 30.09 13.45 -5.45
N HIS A 103 30.28 12.35 -4.69
CA HIS A 103 30.99 11.16 -5.15
C HIS A 103 30.08 9.96 -5.42
N TYR A 104 29.07 9.72 -4.59
CA TYR A 104 28.20 8.55 -4.76
C TYR A 104 27.48 8.55 -6.11
N GLN A 105 26.89 9.68 -6.49
CA GLN A 105 26.16 9.80 -7.75
C GLN A 105 27.09 9.67 -8.97
N THR A 106 28.24 10.35 -8.94
CA THR A 106 29.16 10.40 -10.08
C THR A 106 30.03 9.17 -10.22
N ASP A 107 30.63 8.70 -9.12
CA ASP A 107 31.67 7.68 -9.17
C ASP A 107 31.16 6.27 -9.11
N TYR A 108 29.96 6.07 -8.54
CA TYR A 108 29.32 4.77 -8.40
C TYR A 108 27.97 4.67 -9.10
N TYR A 109 26.94 5.37 -8.60
CA TYR A 109 25.55 5.17 -9.04
C TYR A 109 25.35 5.34 -10.55
N ASN A 110 25.86 6.43 -11.12
CA ASN A 110 25.72 6.67 -12.56
C ASN A 110 26.42 5.59 -13.40
N LYS A 111 27.56 5.09 -12.97
CA LYS A 111 28.26 3.99 -13.66
C LYS A 111 27.47 2.68 -13.61
N VAL A 112 26.89 2.36 -12.44
CA VAL A 112 26.00 1.18 -12.30
C VAL A 112 24.76 1.33 -13.18
N VAL A 113 24.13 2.51 -13.21
CA VAL A 113 22.96 2.76 -14.06
C VAL A 113 23.30 2.68 -15.55
N GLU A 114 24.48 3.15 -15.97
CA GLU A 114 24.93 3.01 -17.36
C GLU A 114 25.20 1.54 -17.71
N SER A 115 25.96 0.83 -16.88
CA SER A 115 26.18 -0.60 -17.03
C SER A 115 24.88 -1.38 -17.12
N ASN A 116 23.92 -1.07 -16.26
CA ASN A 116 22.58 -1.67 -16.25
C ASN A 116 21.80 -1.42 -17.55
N LYS A 117 21.91 -0.23 -18.15
CA LYS A 117 21.30 0.02 -19.47
C LYS A 117 21.86 -0.90 -20.55
N TYR A 118 23.17 -1.10 -20.57
CA TYR A 118 23.80 -2.03 -21.53
C TYR A 118 23.37 -3.48 -21.27
N GLU A 119 23.29 -3.89 -20.02
CA GLU A 119 22.81 -5.22 -19.64
C GLU A 119 21.37 -5.48 -20.11
N VAL A 120 20.48 -4.52 -19.89
CA VAL A 120 19.09 -4.56 -20.37
C VAL A 120 19.02 -4.62 -21.90
N GLN A 121 19.83 -3.82 -22.60
CA GLN A 121 19.87 -3.83 -24.06
C GLN A 121 20.40 -5.16 -24.60
N LYS A 122 21.45 -5.72 -23.99
CA LYS A 122 21.99 -7.01 -24.33
C LYS A 122 21.00 -8.13 -24.11
N ALA A 123 20.37 -8.18 -22.93
CA ALA A 123 19.35 -9.17 -22.60
C ALA A 123 18.19 -9.15 -23.61
N LYS A 124 17.77 -7.96 -24.06
CA LYS A 124 16.74 -7.83 -25.09
C LYS A 124 17.22 -8.32 -26.44
N ALA A 125 18.44 -7.96 -26.86
CA ALA A 125 19.01 -8.39 -28.13
C ALA A 125 19.19 -9.91 -28.19
N ASP A 126 19.69 -10.51 -27.10
CA ASP A 126 19.85 -11.96 -26.98
C ASP A 126 18.50 -12.70 -27.01
N TYR A 127 17.48 -12.15 -26.37
CA TYR A 127 16.12 -12.68 -26.42
C TYR A 127 15.54 -12.62 -27.84
N ASP A 128 15.63 -11.45 -28.51
CA ASP A 128 15.14 -11.28 -29.88
C ASP A 128 15.87 -12.20 -30.87
N LYS A 129 17.17 -12.45 -30.68
CA LYS A 129 17.97 -13.39 -31.48
C LYS A 129 17.48 -14.82 -31.24
N LYS A 130 17.31 -15.22 -29.98
CA LYS A 130 16.84 -16.56 -29.60
C LYS A 130 15.42 -16.83 -30.14
N LEU A 131 14.54 -15.85 -30.12
CA LEU A 131 13.21 -15.97 -30.72
C LEU A 131 13.27 -16.26 -32.22
N LYS A 132 14.13 -15.54 -32.96
CA LYS A 132 14.30 -15.74 -34.41
C LYS A 132 14.91 -17.13 -34.73
N GLU A 133 15.85 -17.58 -33.92
CA GLU A 133 16.45 -18.92 -34.04
C GLU A 133 15.40 -20.01 -33.82
N LEU A 134 14.63 -19.91 -32.73
CA LEU A 134 13.55 -20.85 -32.42
C LEU A 134 12.46 -20.89 -33.49
N GLU A 135 12.08 -19.70 -34.03
CA GLU A 135 11.08 -19.61 -35.10
C GLU A 135 11.58 -20.27 -36.40
N LYS A 136 12.86 -20.10 -36.72
CA LYS A 136 13.48 -20.73 -37.90
C LYS A 136 13.54 -22.23 -37.74
N GLU A 137 14.09 -22.74 -36.61
CA GLU A 137 14.13 -24.14 -36.30
C GLU A 137 12.76 -24.81 -36.38
N HIS A 138 11.74 -24.16 -35.77
CA HIS A 138 10.37 -24.67 -35.80
C HIS A 138 9.80 -24.76 -37.21
N LYS A 139 10.03 -23.76 -38.07
CA LYS A 139 9.61 -23.79 -39.48
C LYS A 139 10.32 -24.88 -40.27
N ASP A 140 11.63 -25.05 -40.07
CA ASP A 140 12.42 -26.07 -40.73
C ASP A 140 11.94 -27.48 -40.34
N ILE A 141 11.64 -27.73 -39.05
CA ILE A 141 11.10 -29.01 -38.58
C ILE A 141 9.70 -29.24 -39.15
N LEU A 142 8.80 -28.27 -39.08
CA LEU A 142 7.45 -28.42 -39.63
C LEU A 142 7.42 -28.73 -41.11
N SER A 143 8.37 -28.22 -41.87
CA SER A 143 8.46 -28.49 -43.33
C SER A 143 8.79 -29.97 -43.65
N GLY A 144 9.36 -30.68 -42.69
CA GLY A 144 9.68 -32.12 -42.82
C GLY A 144 8.60 -33.06 -42.30
N LEU A 145 7.61 -32.58 -41.55
CA LEU A 145 6.59 -33.38 -40.90
C LEU A 145 5.32 -33.48 -41.76
N SER A 146 4.75 -34.70 -41.81
CA SER A 146 3.48 -34.94 -42.55
C SER A 146 2.36 -35.45 -41.63
N ASP A 147 2.70 -35.99 -40.45
CA ASP A 147 1.72 -36.52 -39.50
C ASP A 147 1.17 -35.42 -38.60
N LYS A 148 -0.15 -35.45 -38.38
CA LYS A 148 -0.87 -34.47 -37.54
C LYS A 148 -0.50 -34.58 -36.04
N GLU A 149 -0.15 -35.75 -35.56
CA GLU A 149 0.23 -35.94 -34.15
C GLU A 149 1.64 -35.41 -33.91
N GLU A 150 2.59 -35.70 -34.79
CA GLU A 150 3.96 -35.16 -34.73
C GLU A 150 3.97 -33.60 -34.84
N ILE A 151 3.12 -33.03 -35.68
CA ILE A 151 2.96 -31.58 -35.79
C ILE A 151 2.42 -30.96 -34.47
N LYS A 152 1.48 -31.66 -33.78
CA LYS A 152 0.98 -31.20 -32.46
C LYS A 152 2.06 -31.26 -31.41
N GLU A 153 2.83 -32.32 -31.37
CA GLU A 153 3.94 -32.51 -30.42
C GLU A 153 5.01 -31.43 -30.63
N GLU A 154 5.43 -31.18 -31.88
CA GLU A 154 6.41 -30.15 -32.19
C GLU A 154 5.90 -28.76 -31.81
N ASN A 155 4.62 -28.44 -32.06
CA ASN A 155 4.02 -27.16 -31.62
C ASN A 155 4.01 -27.02 -30.09
N PHE A 156 3.85 -28.11 -29.35
CA PHE A 156 3.93 -28.13 -27.89
C PHE A 156 5.37 -27.89 -27.42
N ILE A 157 6.35 -28.55 -28.01
CA ILE A 157 7.78 -28.37 -27.72
C ILE A 157 8.20 -26.95 -28.02
N TYR A 158 7.83 -26.41 -29.17
CA TYR A 158 8.10 -24.99 -29.52
C TYR A 158 7.54 -24.01 -28.52
N LYS A 159 6.28 -24.19 -28.06
CA LYS A 159 5.69 -23.35 -27.01
C LYS A 159 6.46 -23.39 -25.71
N ASN A 160 6.94 -24.57 -25.30
CA ASN A 160 7.75 -24.72 -24.12
C ASN A 160 9.10 -24.01 -24.25
N ARG A 161 9.79 -24.16 -25.39
CA ARG A 161 11.05 -23.45 -25.66
C ARG A 161 10.86 -21.92 -25.69
N LEU A 162 9.75 -21.42 -26.24
CA LEU A 162 9.40 -20.00 -26.17
C LEU A 162 9.16 -19.53 -24.72
N PHE A 163 8.50 -20.37 -23.92
CA PHE A 163 8.28 -20.07 -22.51
C PHE A 163 9.60 -20.00 -21.74
N ASP A 164 10.51 -20.96 -21.96
CA ASP A 164 11.83 -21.00 -21.33
C ASP A 164 12.68 -19.79 -21.72
N ALA A 165 12.71 -19.42 -23.00
CA ALA A 165 13.40 -18.23 -23.46
C ALA A 165 12.83 -16.94 -22.83
N LYS A 166 11.51 -16.86 -22.69
CA LYS A 166 10.86 -15.75 -21.99
C LYS A 166 11.18 -15.72 -20.50
N LEU A 167 11.25 -16.87 -19.86
CA LEU A 167 11.59 -16.99 -18.44
C LEU A 167 13.02 -16.49 -18.19
N GLU A 168 13.98 -16.93 -19.02
CA GLU A 168 15.38 -16.48 -18.98
C GLU A 168 15.50 -14.97 -19.17
N TYR A 169 14.82 -14.41 -20.18
CA TYR A 169 14.75 -12.96 -20.40
C TYR A 169 14.19 -12.22 -19.19
N THR A 170 13.07 -12.72 -18.62
CA THR A 170 12.43 -12.10 -17.46
C THR A 170 13.34 -12.13 -16.24
N LYS A 171 14.08 -13.22 -16.05
CA LYS A 171 15.09 -13.36 -14.98
C LYS A 171 16.20 -12.33 -15.13
N ASN A 172 16.81 -12.24 -16.32
CA ASN A 172 17.88 -11.27 -16.59
C ASN A 172 17.42 -9.82 -16.41
N MET A 173 16.19 -9.50 -16.84
CA MET A 173 15.57 -8.20 -16.61
C MET A 173 15.31 -7.90 -15.14
N GLN A 174 14.96 -8.92 -14.35
CA GLN A 174 14.76 -8.74 -12.92
C GLN A 174 16.11 -8.53 -12.21
N GLU A 175 17.12 -9.31 -12.53
CA GLU A 175 18.48 -9.14 -11.97
C GLU A 175 19.04 -7.76 -12.25
N ALA A 176 18.87 -7.24 -13.47
CA ALA A 176 19.25 -5.87 -13.82
C ALA A 176 18.46 -4.82 -13.01
N LYS A 177 17.17 -5.06 -12.80
CA LYS A 177 16.33 -4.18 -11.99
C LYS A 177 16.73 -4.20 -10.51
N ASP A 178 17.05 -5.39 -9.99
CA ASP A 178 17.50 -5.58 -8.60
C ASP A 178 18.83 -4.86 -8.37
N ARG A 179 19.80 -5.04 -9.25
CA ARG A 179 21.11 -4.36 -9.18
C ARG A 179 20.99 -2.83 -9.11
N LYS A 180 20.11 -2.26 -9.94
CA LYS A 180 19.86 -0.81 -9.92
C LYS A 180 19.20 -0.38 -8.62
N HIS A 181 18.27 -1.17 -8.11
CA HIS A 181 17.59 -0.90 -6.85
C HIS A 181 18.53 -1.02 -5.65
N ASP A 182 19.40 -2.01 -5.65
CA ASP A 182 20.42 -2.20 -4.62
C ASP A 182 21.42 -1.02 -4.59
N ALA A 183 21.83 -0.54 -5.78
CA ALA A 183 22.65 0.65 -5.85
C ALA A 183 21.95 1.88 -5.27
N PHE A 184 20.65 2.04 -5.47
CA PHE A 184 19.88 3.14 -4.87
C PHE A 184 19.72 2.97 -3.35
N THR A 185 19.36 1.78 -2.88
CA THR A 185 19.13 1.52 -1.45
C THR A 185 20.41 1.60 -0.63
N PHE A 186 21.55 1.33 -1.25
CA PHE A 186 22.84 1.43 -0.59
C PHE A 186 23.19 2.86 -0.16
N GLU A 187 22.89 3.88 -0.96
CA GLU A 187 23.03 5.30 -0.55
C GLU A 187 22.24 5.59 0.73
N TYR A 188 21.00 5.14 0.75
CA TYR A 188 20.13 5.35 1.91
C TYR A 188 20.55 4.52 3.14
N HIS A 189 21.17 3.37 2.93
CA HIS A 189 21.76 2.61 4.01
C HIS A 189 22.93 3.39 4.64
N LEU A 190 23.80 4.00 3.85
CA LEU A 190 24.88 4.84 4.38
C LEU A 190 24.35 6.08 5.12
N ILE A 191 23.31 6.71 4.59
CA ILE A 191 22.64 7.84 5.27
C ILE A 191 22.00 7.39 6.58
N ASP A 192 21.39 6.21 6.61
CA ASP A 192 20.78 5.65 7.81
C ASP A 192 21.79 5.40 8.92
N LEU A 193 22.94 4.83 8.59
CA LEU A 193 24.05 4.66 9.54
C LEU A 193 24.49 5.99 10.18
N LEU A 194 24.51 7.07 9.40
CA LEU A 194 24.89 8.41 9.88
C LEU A 194 23.80 9.07 10.71
N LYS A 195 22.52 8.95 10.31
CA LYS A 195 21.38 9.68 10.87
C LYS A 195 20.52 8.90 11.86
N MET A 196 20.76 7.60 12.05
CA MET A 196 19.90 6.72 12.90
C MET A 196 18.40 6.87 12.52
N SER A 197 18.08 6.61 11.25
CA SER A 197 16.71 6.67 10.68
C SER A 197 16.02 8.05 10.68
N ASN A 198 16.74 9.12 11.02
CA ASN A 198 16.22 10.50 10.95
C ASN A 198 16.28 11.08 9.54
N PHE A 199 15.59 10.44 8.61
CA PHE A 199 15.49 10.93 7.22
C PHE A 199 14.67 12.21 7.12
N SER A 200 15.10 13.12 6.25
CA SER A 200 14.30 14.28 5.85
C SER A 200 13.04 13.87 5.07
N PHE A 201 12.08 14.77 4.96
CA PHE A 201 10.86 14.50 4.19
C PHE A 201 11.16 14.19 2.72
N ALA A 202 12.12 14.91 2.11
CA ALA A 202 12.51 14.70 0.72
C ALA A 202 13.13 13.31 0.51
N GLU A 203 14.01 12.86 1.40
CA GLU A 203 14.61 11.52 1.38
C GLU A 203 13.56 10.41 1.51
N LYS A 204 12.63 10.55 2.46
CA LYS A 204 11.52 9.60 2.63
C LYS A 204 10.62 9.52 1.39
N GLN A 205 10.37 10.64 0.72
CA GLN A 205 9.60 10.65 -0.52
C GLN A 205 10.37 10.00 -1.68
N ALA A 206 11.67 10.26 -1.80
CA ALA A 206 12.51 9.63 -2.82
C ALA A 206 12.54 8.10 -2.65
N GLN A 207 12.72 7.60 -1.42
CA GLN A 207 12.65 6.17 -1.12
C GLN A 207 11.28 5.57 -1.49
N LYS A 208 10.18 6.24 -1.13
CA LYS A 208 8.83 5.75 -1.47
C LYS A 208 8.61 5.67 -2.98
N ILE A 209 9.07 6.68 -3.72
CA ILE A 209 8.93 6.71 -5.18
C ILE A 209 9.75 5.59 -5.82
N GLU A 210 10.99 5.38 -5.38
CA GLU A 210 11.84 4.34 -5.95
C GLU A 210 11.35 2.94 -5.58
N ASN A 211 10.96 2.71 -4.34
CA ASN A 211 10.35 1.44 -3.91
C ASN A 211 9.05 1.15 -4.68
N TYR A 212 8.24 2.18 -4.93
CA TYR A 212 7.04 2.03 -5.76
C TYR A 212 7.39 1.66 -7.21
N LYS A 213 8.37 2.32 -7.82
CA LYS A 213 8.84 2.00 -9.18
C LYS A 213 9.42 0.59 -9.26
N TYR A 214 10.18 0.20 -8.24
CA TYR A 214 10.78 -1.14 -8.15
C TYR A 214 9.71 -2.23 -8.04
N SER A 215 8.75 -2.05 -7.13
CA SER A 215 7.67 -3.03 -6.88
C SER A 215 6.53 -2.95 -7.91
N PHE A 216 6.53 -1.94 -8.80
CA PHE A 216 5.43 -1.74 -9.73
C PHE A 216 5.33 -2.86 -10.75
N ASN A 217 4.19 -3.54 -10.72
CA ASN A 217 3.80 -4.55 -11.69
C ASN A 217 2.47 -4.12 -12.33
N THR A 218 2.48 -3.95 -13.65
CA THR A 218 1.29 -3.51 -14.40
C THR A 218 0.11 -4.46 -14.23
N ARG A 219 0.36 -5.78 -14.16
CA ARG A 219 -0.69 -6.78 -13.96
C ARG A 219 -1.36 -6.61 -12.59
N ASP A 220 -0.57 -6.50 -11.54
CA ASP A 220 -1.08 -6.35 -10.18
C ASP A 220 -1.78 -5.01 -9.98
N PHE A 221 -1.25 -3.96 -10.61
CA PHE A 221 -1.91 -2.66 -10.64
C PHE A 221 -3.28 -2.70 -11.31
N LEU A 222 -3.37 -3.36 -12.49
CA LEU A 222 -4.65 -3.54 -13.18
C LEU A 222 -5.61 -4.43 -12.41
N LEU A 223 -5.13 -5.50 -11.77
CA LEU A 223 -5.98 -6.36 -10.94
C LEU A 223 -6.54 -5.61 -9.72
N LYS A 224 -5.72 -4.78 -9.06
CA LYS A 224 -6.15 -4.00 -7.89
C LYS A 224 -7.05 -2.82 -8.26
N ASN A 225 -6.74 -2.13 -9.36
CA ASN A 225 -7.39 -0.87 -9.73
C ASN A 225 -8.28 -0.98 -10.95
N GLY A 226 -8.36 -2.14 -11.61
CA GLY A 226 -9.06 -2.32 -12.89
C GLY A 226 -10.52 -1.91 -12.84
N LEU A 227 -11.22 -2.19 -11.73
CA LEU A 227 -12.60 -1.78 -11.54
C LEU A 227 -12.74 -0.25 -11.52
N TYR A 228 -11.86 0.45 -10.79
CA TYR A 228 -11.89 1.92 -10.73
C TYR A 228 -11.55 2.54 -12.08
N ILE A 229 -10.55 1.98 -12.78
CA ILE A 229 -10.18 2.40 -14.14
C ILE A 229 -11.35 2.21 -15.09
N ALA A 230 -12.03 1.06 -15.05
CA ALA A 230 -13.21 0.79 -15.87
C ALA A 230 -14.35 1.78 -15.60
N ILE A 231 -14.63 2.09 -14.33
CA ILE A 231 -15.65 3.08 -13.95
C ILE A 231 -15.31 4.46 -14.51
N ILE A 232 -14.05 4.89 -14.39
CA ILE A 232 -13.58 6.19 -14.90
C ILE A 232 -13.71 6.23 -16.44
N LEU A 233 -13.29 5.16 -17.13
CA LEU A 233 -13.40 5.09 -18.60
C LEU A 233 -14.85 5.14 -19.06
N VAL A 234 -15.77 4.39 -18.40
CA VAL A 234 -17.21 4.44 -18.70
C VAL A 234 -17.76 5.85 -18.44
N PHE A 235 -17.35 6.50 -17.35
CA PHE A 235 -17.78 7.86 -17.05
C PHE A 235 -17.32 8.85 -18.12
N ILE A 236 -16.05 8.80 -18.52
CA ILE A 236 -15.50 9.63 -19.62
C ILE A 236 -16.27 9.37 -20.92
N PHE A 237 -16.51 8.11 -21.26
CA PHE A 237 -17.27 7.72 -22.44
C PHE A 237 -18.69 8.31 -22.43
N LEU A 238 -19.38 8.25 -21.31
CA LEU A 238 -20.70 8.86 -21.14
C LEU A 238 -20.66 10.39 -21.25
N CYS A 239 -19.62 11.05 -20.72
CA CYS A 239 -19.43 12.49 -20.87
C CYS A 239 -19.27 12.94 -22.33
N ILE A 240 -18.66 12.09 -23.16
CA ILE A 240 -18.47 12.36 -24.59
C ILE A 240 -19.76 12.09 -25.40
N ILE A 241 -20.44 10.96 -25.12
CA ILE A 241 -21.62 10.55 -25.93
C ILE A 241 -22.87 11.35 -25.58
N THR A 242 -23.07 11.75 -24.32
CA THR A 242 -24.30 12.42 -23.90
C THR A 242 -24.58 13.73 -24.63
N PRO A 243 -23.61 14.65 -24.84
CA PRO A 243 -23.81 15.85 -25.63
C PRO A 243 -24.17 15.58 -27.11
N ILE A 244 -23.59 14.51 -27.66
CA ILE A 244 -23.81 14.13 -29.08
C ILE A 244 -25.23 13.61 -29.27
N LYS A 245 -25.73 12.80 -28.32
CA LYS A 245 -27.06 12.17 -28.46
C LYS A 245 -28.23 13.05 -28.00
N LYS A 246 -28.00 14.01 -27.11
CA LYS A 246 -29.04 14.86 -26.48
C LYS A 246 -28.74 16.36 -26.62
N ASN A 247 -28.54 16.84 -27.83
CA ASN A 247 -28.53 18.28 -28.19
C ASN A 247 -27.78 19.18 -27.16
N GLY A 248 -26.54 18.85 -26.85
CA GLY A 248 -25.66 19.69 -26.04
C GLY A 248 -25.86 19.58 -24.52
N LEU A 249 -26.64 18.63 -24.02
CA LEU A 249 -26.74 18.34 -22.57
C LEU A 249 -25.39 17.83 -22.05
N GLN A 250 -24.73 18.64 -21.21
CA GLN A 250 -23.47 18.28 -20.57
C GLN A 250 -23.73 17.44 -19.31
N LEU A 251 -23.11 16.25 -19.24
CA LEU A 251 -23.19 15.39 -18.08
C LEU A 251 -22.38 15.96 -16.92
N PHE A 252 -21.25 16.59 -17.21
CA PHE A 252 -20.34 17.18 -16.21
C PHE A 252 -20.72 18.64 -15.91
N THR A 253 -21.85 18.82 -15.23
CA THR A 253 -22.31 20.11 -14.70
C THR A 253 -22.38 20.07 -13.19
N VAL A 254 -22.24 21.22 -12.55
CA VAL A 254 -22.32 21.34 -11.08
C VAL A 254 -23.63 20.75 -10.56
N ASN A 255 -24.75 21.03 -11.21
CA ASN A 255 -26.06 20.50 -10.82
C ASN A 255 -26.14 18.98 -10.90
N ASN A 256 -25.58 18.37 -11.94
CA ASN A 256 -25.53 16.91 -12.06
C ASN A 256 -24.61 16.29 -11.01
N ILE A 257 -23.45 16.89 -10.74
CA ILE A 257 -22.55 16.42 -9.68
C ILE A 257 -23.26 16.45 -8.32
N LEU A 258 -23.92 17.56 -7.99
CA LEU A 258 -24.69 17.67 -6.74
C LEU A 258 -25.81 16.63 -6.68
N SER A 259 -26.53 16.39 -7.79
CA SER A 259 -27.56 15.36 -7.87
C SER A 259 -27.00 13.96 -7.67
N ILE A 260 -25.84 13.66 -8.26
CA ILE A 260 -25.14 12.38 -8.07
C ILE A 260 -24.71 12.22 -6.61
N MET A 261 -24.14 13.26 -6.01
CA MET A 261 -23.75 13.23 -4.59
C MET A 261 -24.95 13.02 -3.67
N GLN A 262 -26.05 13.71 -3.93
CA GLN A 262 -27.29 13.57 -3.17
C GLN A 262 -27.86 12.16 -3.25
N GLN A 263 -27.86 11.55 -4.44
CA GLN A 263 -28.33 10.16 -4.64
C GLN A 263 -27.34 9.11 -4.12
N ALA A 264 -26.04 9.40 -4.14
CA ALA A 264 -25.00 8.51 -3.64
C ALA A 264 -24.93 8.49 -2.10
N SER A 265 -25.26 9.63 -1.45
CA SER A 265 -25.13 9.77 0.00
C SER A 265 -25.79 8.66 0.82
N PRO A 266 -27.08 8.30 0.64
CA PRO A 266 -27.69 7.23 1.41
C PRO A 266 -27.04 5.85 1.15
N ARG A 267 -26.59 5.63 -0.09
CA ARG A 267 -25.93 4.38 -0.48
C ARG A 267 -24.53 4.23 0.12
N MET A 268 -23.83 5.36 0.36
CA MET A 268 -22.52 5.35 1.01
C MET A 268 -22.61 4.87 2.47
N PHE A 269 -23.66 5.23 3.20
CA PHE A 269 -23.87 4.72 4.57
C PHE A 269 -24.09 3.21 4.57
N LEU A 270 -24.87 2.70 3.61
CA LEU A 270 -25.07 1.26 3.46
C LEU A 270 -23.74 0.54 3.08
N ALA A 271 -22.98 1.10 2.16
CA ALA A 271 -21.70 0.56 1.76
C ALA A 271 -20.68 0.53 2.91
N LEU A 272 -20.67 1.55 3.77
CA LEU A 272 -19.84 1.59 4.97
C LEU A 272 -20.21 0.47 5.95
N GLY A 273 -21.49 0.26 6.21
CA GLY A 273 -21.97 -0.82 7.07
C GLY A 273 -21.57 -2.21 6.53
N VAL A 274 -21.75 -2.42 5.24
CA VAL A 274 -21.42 -3.70 4.58
C VAL A 274 -19.90 -3.92 4.50
N SER A 275 -19.10 -2.86 4.34
CA SER A 275 -17.65 -2.99 4.26
C SER A 275 -17.03 -3.59 5.53
N GLY A 276 -17.56 -3.24 6.69
CA GLY A 276 -17.13 -3.83 7.97
C GLY A 276 -17.41 -5.33 8.03
N LEU A 277 -18.54 -5.78 7.51
CA LEU A 277 -18.89 -7.21 7.44
C LEU A 277 -18.02 -7.98 6.45
N ILE A 278 -17.71 -7.37 5.29
CA ILE A 278 -16.81 -7.98 4.30
C ILE A 278 -15.40 -8.16 4.88
N MET A 279 -14.89 -7.19 5.65
CA MET A 279 -13.59 -7.30 6.31
C MET A 279 -13.53 -8.45 7.32
N LEU A 280 -14.64 -8.82 7.93
CA LEU A 280 -14.79 -9.97 8.83
C LEU A 280 -15.10 -11.29 8.08
N ALA A 281 -14.95 -11.30 6.75
CA ALA A 281 -15.32 -12.43 5.88
C ALA A 281 -16.79 -12.87 6.02
N GLY A 282 -17.67 -11.98 6.48
CA GLY A 282 -19.11 -12.19 6.58
C GLY A 282 -19.82 -11.70 5.33
N THR A 283 -20.76 -12.48 4.82
CA THR A 283 -21.70 -12.05 3.77
C THR A 283 -23.05 -11.79 4.42
N ASP A 284 -23.58 -10.57 4.29
CA ASP A 284 -24.89 -10.20 4.78
C ASP A 284 -25.86 -9.98 3.61
N LEU A 285 -26.83 -10.85 3.47
CA LEU A 285 -27.91 -10.75 2.47
C LEU A 285 -29.14 -10.04 3.01
N SER A 286 -29.18 -9.71 4.30
CA SER A 286 -30.34 -9.05 4.93
C SER A 286 -30.43 -7.55 4.61
N VAL A 287 -29.36 -6.92 4.08
CA VAL A 287 -29.30 -5.47 3.84
C VAL A 287 -30.51 -4.94 3.06
N GLY A 288 -30.89 -5.61 1.97
CA GLY A 288 -32.05 -5.22 1.17
C GLY A 288 -33.36 -5.29 1.96
N ARG A 289 -33.57 -6.33 2.79
CA ARG A 289 -34.73 -6.50 3.64
C ARG A 289 -34.79 -5.47 4.76
N MET A 290 -33.63 -5.15 5.38
CA MET A 290 -33.52 -4.12 6.41
C MET A 290 -33.85 -2.73 5.86
N VAL A 291 -33.38 -2.41 4.65
CA VAL A 291 -33.75 -1.17 3.95
C VAL A 291 -35.26 -1.15 3.67
N GLY A 292 -35.84 -2.26 3.15
CA GLY A 292 -37.24 -2.38 2.91
C GLY A 292 -38.10 -2.21 4.19
N MET A 293 -37.72 -2.86 5.28
CA MET A 293 -38.39 -2.71 6.59
C MET A 293 -38.30 -1.26 7.09
N GLY A 294 -37.14 -0.63 6.98
CA GLY A 294 -36.96 0.78 7.35
C GLY A 294 -37.86 1.72 6.52
N MET A 295 -37.95 1.49 5.20
CA MET A 295 -38.83 2.28 4.33
C MET A 295 -40.30 2.11 4.71
N VAL A 296 -40.79 0.89 4.93
CA VAL A 296 -42.15 0.63 5.35
C VAL A 296 -42.46 1.30 6.69
N THR A 297 -41.58 1.14 7.69
CA THR A 297 -41.71 1.77 9.02
C THR A 297 -41.78 3.29 8.90
N ALA A 298 -40.86 3.89 8.14
CA ALA A 298 -40.83 5.32 7.93
C ALA A 298 -42.12 5.81 7.23
N THR A 299 -42.58 5.08 6.21
CA THR A 299 -43.79 5.44 5.47
C THR A 299 -45.04 5.40 6.36
N ILE A 300 -45.18 4.38 7.20
CA ILE A 300 -46.30 4.27 8.14
C ILE A 300 -46.35 5.42 9.13
N ILE A 301 -45.21 5.82 9.67
CA ILE A 301 -45.10 6.92 10.67
C ILE A 301 -45.23 8.30 10.02
N MET A 302 -44.62 8.48 8.86
CA MET A 302 -44.58 9.77 8.15
C MET A 302 -45.89 10.06 7.36
N HIS A 303 -46.78 9.09 7.21
CA HIS A 303 -48.04 9.26 6.49
C HIS A 303 -48.89 10.40 7.07
N ASN A 304 -49.47 11.21 6.18
CA ASN A 304 -50.37 12.30 6.56
C ASN A 304 -51.80 11.84 6.48
N GLY A 305 -52.29 11.16 7.51
CA GLY A 305 -53.62 10.62 7.61
C GLY A 305 -53.64 9.27 8.30
N ILE A 306 -54.85 8.66 8.39
CA ILE A 306 -55.01 7.36 8.97
C ILE A 306 -54.44 6.29 8.00
N ASN A 307 -53.54 5.43 8.48
CA ASN A 307 -52.99 4.36 7.68
C ASN A 307 -54.07 3.38 7.29
N THR A 308 -54.19 3.03 6.01
CA THR A 308 -55.17 2.08 5.49
C THR A 308 -54.78 0.62 5.73
N GLY A 309 -53.49 0.35 6.02
CA GLY A 309 -52.96 -0.96 6.31
C GLY A 309 -52.88 -1.24 7.81
N ALA A 310 -53.42 -2.40 8.25
CA ALA A 310 -53.25 -2.86 9.62
C ALA A 310 -51.92 -3.62 9.77
N VAL A 311 -51.13 -3.28 10.79
CA VAL A 311 -49.94 -4.04 11.19
C VAL A 311 -50.31 -4.82 12.46
N PHE A 312 -50.22 -6.15 12.42
CA PHE A 312 -50.66 -7.03 13.49
C PHE A 312 -52.15 -6.80 13.92
N GLY A 313 -53.03 -6.43 12.98
CA GLY A 313 -54.43 -6.17 13.25
C GLY A 313 -54.75 -4.79 13.84
N HIS A 314 -53.75 -3.94 14.02
CA HIS A 314 -53.91 -2.56 14.55
C HIS A 314 -53.60 -1.55 13.45
N VAL A 315 -54.46 -0.52 13.36
CA VAL A 315 -54.27 0.63 12.48
C VAL A 315 -53.58 1.71 13.30
N PHE A 316 -52.36 2.14 12.88
CA PHE A 316 -51.60 3.19 13.54
C PHE A 316 -51.98 4.54 12.94
N ASP A 317 -52.30 5.52 13.80
CA ASP A 317 -52.59 6.90 13.40
C ASP A 317 -51.58 7.84 14.09
N PHE A 318 -50.73 8.46 13.31
CA PHE A 318 -49.74 9.46 13.75
C PHE A 318 -50.12 10.87 13.29
N SER A 319 -51.33 11.09 12.77
CA SER A 319 -51.76 12.39 12.18
C SER A 319 -51.65 13.56 13.15
N ALA A 320 -51.84 13.34 14.44
CA ALA A 320 -51.79 14.36 15.50
C ALA A 320 -50.36 14.85 15.81
N MET A 321 -49.31 14.14 15.33
CA MET A 321 -47.92 14.53 15.60
C MET A 321 -47.40 15.56 14.59
N PRO A 322 -46.60 16.59 15.02
CA PRO A 322 -45.97 17.51 14.11
C PRO A 322 -44.90 16.81 13.24
N ALA A 323 -44.70 17.28 12.00
CA ALA A 323 -43.87 16.60 11.00
C ALA A 323 -42.41 16.33 11.47
N THR A 324 -41.83 17.26 12.24
CA THR A 324 -40.48 17.09 12.82
C THR A 324 -40.44 15.96 13.86
N ALA A 325 -41.49 15.84 14.70
CA ALA A 325 -41.58 14.78 15.69
C ALA A 325 -41.81 13.42 15.00
N LYS A 326 -42.62 13.35 13.95
CA LYS A 326 -42.78 12.14 13.12
C LYS A 326 -41.47 11.68 12.53
N ALA A 327 -40.66 12.59 11.97
CA ALA A 327 -39.38 12.28 11.36
C ALA A 327 -38.39 11.69 12.38
N LEU A 328 -38.26 12.31 13.57
CA LEU A 328 -37.39 11.80 14.64
C LEU A 328 -37.89 10.46 15.18
N PHE A 329 -39.21 10.30 15.36
CA PHE A 329 -39.81 9.05 15.81
C PHE A 329 -39.65 7.94 14.78
N ALA A 330 -39.82 8.23 13.49
CA ALA A 330 -39.59 7.28 12.40
C ALA A 330 -38.12 6.82 12.36
N LEU A 331 -37.18 7.74 12.48
CA LEU A 331 -35.75 7.43 12.52
C LEU A 331 -35.43 6.49 13.69
N LEU A 332 -35.91 6.83 14.90
CA LEU A 332 -35.67 6.05 16.13
C LEU A 332 -36.27 4.64 15.99
N MET A 333 -37.51 4.50 15.50
CA MET A 333 -38.17 3.21 15.30
C MET A 333 -37.46 2.39 14.22
N CYS A 334 -37.01 3.00 13.12
CA CYS A 334 -36.20 2.29 12.11
C CYS A 334 -34.92 1.72 12.71
N VAL A 335 -34.18 2.53 13.51
CA VAL A 335 -32.94 2.08 14.16
C VAL A 335 -33.21 0.94 15.14
N ILE A 336 -34.25 1.05 15.99
CA ILE A 336 -34.60 0.01 16.96
C ILE A 336 -34.95 -1.30 16.25
N LEU A 337 -35.83 -1.25 15.26
CA LEU A 337 -36.30 -2.47 14.55
C LEU A 337 -35.14 -3.11 13.78
N THR A 338 -34.41 -2.36 13.00
CA THR A 338 -33.29 -2.93 12.24
C THR A 338 -32.22 -3.50 13.15
N THR A 339 -31.91 -2.84 14.27
CA THR A 339 -30.94 -3.35 15.24
C THR A 339 -31.44 -4.60 15.94
N ALA A 340 -32.72 -4.69 16.29
CA ALA A 340 -33.33 -5.88 16.92
C ALA A 340 -33.22 -7.10 15.99
N PHE A 341 -33.57 -6.96 14.71
CA PHE A 341 -33.46 -8.05 13.75
C PHE A 341 -32.00 -8.43 13.47
N ALA A 342 -31.09 -7.44 13.37
CA ALA A 342 -29.68 -7.69 13.22
C ALA A 342 -29.09 -8.44 14.45
N MET A 343 -29.53 -8.10 15.66
CA MET A 343 -29.12 -8.81 16.88
C MET A 343 -29.62 -10.26 16.89
N ILE A 344 -30.83 -10.54 16.43
CA ILE A 344 -31.33 -11.90 16.32
C ILE A 344 -30.48 -12.71 15.34
N ALA A 345 -30.20 -12.19 14.14
CA ALA A 345 -29.33 -12.84 13.17
C ALA A 345 -27.90 -13.06 13.74
N GLY A 346 -27.33 -12.05 14.40
CA GLY A 346 -26.03 -12.13 15.06
C GLY A 346 -25.99 -13.15 16.20
N PHE A 347 -27.05 -13.27 16.99
CA PHE A 347 -27.18 -14.28 18.03
C PHE A 347 -27.12 -15.71 17.46
N PHE A 348 -27.86 -15.98 16.39
CA PHE A 348 -27.81 -17.28 15.72
C PHE A 348 -26.42 -17.60 15.17
N MET A 349 -25.73 -16.62 14.57
CA MET A 349 -24.35 -16.78 14.10
C MET A 349 -23.40 -17.10 15.26
N ALA A 350 -23.45 -16.33 16.33
CA ALA A 350 -22.53 -16.47 17.46
C ALA A 350 -22.80 -17.76 18.28
N ARG A 351 -24.06 -18.07 18.59
CA ARG A 351 -24.45 -19.18 19.47
C ARG A 351 -24.40 -20.53 18.78
N PHE A 352 -24.87 -20.60 17.53
CA PHE A 352 -24.98 -21.85 16.78
C PHE A 352 -23.90 -22.04 15.73
N LYS A 353 -22.95 -21.09 15.64
CA LYS A 353 -21.87 -21.10 14.63
C LYS A 353 -22.40 -21.27 13.19
N MET A 354 -23.58 -20.73 12.93
CA MET A 354 -24.19 -20.78 11.61
C MET A 354 -23.39 -19.89 10.65
N HIS A 355 -23.31 -20.33 9.39
CA HIS A 355 -22.68 -19.53 8.37
C HIS A 355 -23.45 -18.20 8.19
N PRO A 356 -22.76 -17.03 8.11
CA PRO A 356 -23.40 -15.71 7.99
C PRO A 356 -24.47 -15.65 6.90
N PHE A 357 -24.18 -16.24 5.75
CA PHE A 357 -25.09 -16.34 4.62
C PHE A 357 -26.47 -16.96 5.00
N ILE A 358 -26.47 -18.06 5.74
CA ILE A 358 -27.70 -18.76 6.13
C ILE A 358 -28.47 -17.95 7.16
N SER A 359 -27.80 -17.41 8.17
CA SER A 359 -28.42 -16.64 9.25
C SER A 359 -29.04 -15.32 8.75
N THR A 360 -28.45 -14.70 7.72
CA THR A 360 -28.96 -13.43 7.15
C THR A 360 -30.02 -13.66 6.05
N MET A 361 -30.14 -14.90 5.52
CA MET A 361 -31.12 -15.25 4.52
C MET A 361 -32.50 -15.66 5.14
N ALA A 362 -32.46 -16.21 6.34
CA ALA A 362 -33.63 -16.59 7.09
C ALA A 362 -34.38 -15.40 7.69
#